data_9402693874b2f803354d203b26e1e2bd
#
_entry.id   9402693874b2f803354d203b26e1e2bd
#
_cell.length_a   1.000
_cell.length_b   1.000
_cell.length_c   1.000
_cell.angle_alpha   90.00
_cell.angle_beta   90.00
_cell.angle_gamma   90.00
#
_symmetry.space_group_name_H-M   'P 1'
#
loop_
_entity.id
_entity.type
_entity.pdbx_description
1 polymer ?
#
loop_
_entity_poly.entity_id
_entity_poly.type
_entity_poly.pdbx_seq_one_letter_code
_entity_poly.pdbx_strand_id
1 'polypeptide(L)'
;MSSEYWKVAGAVILPNVGGIMGGFITRKNLDPWYKKLNFPSYRPPNWLFAPMWTSIYSSMGYASYLVWRDCGGTFTGDAKWPLITYGTQLALNWAWTPIFFGNHNIKGGLIDIAALTTTATLCGVLFYRVNKIAGLLFIPYIAWLSFATMLNYSVYKLNPEDKQATKAVEDTKKE
;
A
#
# COMPACT_ATOMS: atom_id res chain seq x y z
N MET A 1 15.69 -27.21 9.26
CA MET A 1 15.91 -26.40 8.05
C MET A 1 14.66 -26.25 7.17
N SER A 2 13.88 -27.31 6.86
CA SER A 2 12.69 -27.20 5.99
C SER A 2 11.57 -26.29 6.52
N SER A 3 11.34 -26.27 7.83
CA SER A 3 10.26 -25.48 8.45
C SER A 3 10.43 -23.95 8.30
N GLU A 4 11.65 -23.44 8.27
CA GLU A 4 11.93 -22.01 8.16
C GLU A 4 11.62 -21.45 6.76
N TYR A 5 11.91 -22.23 5.71
CA TYR A 5 11.64 -21.80 4.33
C TYR A 5 10.16 -21.56 4.08
N TRP A 6 9.26 -22.37 4.65
CA TRP A 6 7.81 -22.20 4.49
C TRP A 6 7.29 -20.95 5.20
N LYS A 7 7.88 -20.61 6.35
CA LYS A 7 7.51 -19.39 7.10
C LYS A 7 7.92 -18.12 6.31
N VAL A 8 9.15 -18.12 5.78
CA VAL A 8 9.62 -17.03 4.91
C VAL A 8 8.74 -16.92 3.67
N ALA A 9 8.48 -18.05 2.99
CA ALA A 9 7.65 -18.07 1.80
C ALA A 9 6.24 -17.54 2.07
N GLY A 10 5.60 -17.98 3.17
CA GLY A 10 4.28 -17.49 3.58
C GLY A 10 4.25 -15.99 3.85
N ALA A 11 5.26 -15.49 4.57
CA ALA A 11 5.37 -14.06 4.86
C ALA A 11 5.57 -13.20 3.59
N VAL A 12 6.35 -13.70 2.62
CA VAL A 12 6.59 -13.02 1.35
C VAL A 12 5.37 -13.12 0.41
N ILE A 13 4.71 -14.26 0.36
CA ILE A 13 3.57 -14.49 -0.53
C ILE A 13 2.35 -13.67 -0.10
N LEU A 14 2.08 -13.58 1.21
CA LEU A 14 0.88 -12.93 1.75
C LEU A 14 0.64 -11.51 1.20
N PRO A 15 1.60 -10.57 1.25
CA PRO A 15 1.38 -9.24 0.68
C PRO A 15 1.17 -9.25 -0.83
N ASN A 16 1.87 -10.15 -1.54
CA ASN A 16 1.76 -10.28 -3.00
C ASN A 16 0.37 -10.77 -3.45
N VAL A 17 -0.30 -11.62 -2.67
CA VAL A 17 -1.67 -12.08 -2.97
C VAL A 17 -2.62 -10.88 -3.09
N GLY A 18 -2.61 -9.95 -2.12
CA GLY A 18 -3.43 -8.74 -2.20
C GLY A 18 -3.05 -7.84 -3.37
N GLY A 19 -1.76 -7.73 -3.68
CA GLY A 19 -1.28 -7.02 -4.87
C GLY A 19 -1.82 -7.60 -6.18
N ILE A 20 -1.83 -8.92 -6.32
CA ILE A 20 -2.39 -9.62 -7.47
C ILE A 20 -3.91 -9.37 -7.57
N MET A 21 -4.63 -9.48 -6.46
CA MET A 21 -6.08 -9.18 -6.41
C MET A 21 -6.38 -7.73 -6.82
N GLY A 22 -5.60 -6.78 -6.31
CA GLY A 22 -5.66 -5.38 -6.71
C GLY A 22 -5.40 -5.20 -8.20
N GLY A 23 -4.46 -5.94 -8.77
CA GLY A 23 -4.17 -5.93 -10.20
C GLY A 23 -5.37 -6.30 -11.08
N PHE A 24 -6.21 -7.24 -10.65
CA PHE A 24 -7.46 -7.57 -11.37
C PHE A 24 -8.45 -6.41 -11.34
N ILE A 25 -8.61 -5.73 -10.21
CA ILE A 25 -9.48 -4.55 -10.08
C ILE A 25 -8.96 -3.42 -10.98
N THR A 26 -7.66 -3.14 -10.90
CA THR A 26 -7.01 -2.12 -11.75
C THR A 26 -7.25 -2.39 -13.22
N ARG A 27 -7.01 -3.63 -13.69
CA ARG A 27 -7.16 -4.01 -15.11
C ARG A 27 -8.56 -3.77 -15.65
N LYS A 28 -9.60 -4.05 -14.85
CA LYS A 28 -10.99 -3.81 -15.21
C LYS A 28 -11.34 -2.32 -15.35
N ASN A 29 -10.64 -1.45 -14.65
CA ASN A 29 -10.96 -0.02 -14.55
C ASN A 29 -9.95 0.90 -15.27
N LEU A 30 -8.98 0.33 -16.01
CA LEU A 30 -8.05 1.12 -16.81
C LEU A 30 -8.73 1.84 -17.98
N ASP A 31 -9.74 1.22 -18.58
CA ASP A 31 -10.47 1.74 -19.72
C ASP A 31 -11.98 1.71 -19.44
N PRO A 32 -12.74 2.79 -19.69
CA PRO A 32 -12.29 4.08 -20.22
C PRO A 32 -11.86 5.10 -19.14
N TRP A 33 -12.17 4.85 -17.84
CA TRP A 33 -12.09 5.89 -16.80
C TRP A 33 -10.64 6.38 -16.55
N TYR A 34 -9.73 5.48 -16.24
CA TYR A 34 -8.34 5.89 -15.88
C TYR A 34 -7.61 6.57 -17.04
N LYS A 35 -7.89 6.16 -18.28
CA LYS A 35 -7.30 6.80 -19.47
C LYS A 35 -7.77 8.22 -19.71
N LYS A 36 -8.96 8.60 -19.18
CA LYS A 36 -9.51 9.96 -19.28
C LYS A 36 -8.95 10.92 -18.25
N LEU A 37 -8.29 10.42 -17.21
CA LEU A 37 -7.71 11.27 -16.18
C LEU A 37 -6.53 12.08 -16.71
N ASN A 38 -6.43 13.32 -16.24
CA ASN A 38 -5.27 14.16 -16.45
C ASN A 38 -4.16 13.79 -15.46
N PHE A 39 -2.98 13.53 -15.96
CA PHE A 39 -1.81 13.15 -15.16
C PHE A 39 -0.71 14.20 -15.23
N PRO A 40 0.10 14.35 -14.18
CA PRO A 40 1.28 15.19 -14.24
C PRO A 40 2.36 14.56 -15.15
N SER A 41 3.23 15.40 -15.70
CA SER A 41 4.28 14.99 -16.65
C SER A 41 5.31 14.01 -16.08
N TYR A 42 5.48 14.01 -14.76
CA TYR A 42 6.41 13.10 -14.05
C TYR A 42 5.83 11.73 -13.72
N ARG A 43 4.61 11.41 -14.21
CA ARG A 43 4.00 10.10 -13.99
C ARG A 43 4.85 9.00 -14.63
N PRO A 44 5.22 7.94 -13.87
CA PRO A 44 5.95 6.83 -14.43
C PRO A 44 5.12 6.06 -15.48
N PRO A 45 5.78 5.37 -16.41
CA PRO A 45 5.10 4.49 -17.35
C PRO A 45 4.43 3.33 -16.61
N ASN A 46 3.29 2.87 -17.12
CA ASN A 46 2.45 1.85 -16.47
C ASN A 46 3.19 0.55 -16.14
N TRP A 47 4.14 0.14 -16.97
CA TRP A 47 4.89 -1.10 -16.76
C TRP A 47 5.75 -1.09 -15.49
N LEU A 48 6.14 0.10 -15.00
CA LEU A 48 6.99 0.22 -13.81
C LEU A 48 6.26 -0.17 -12.52
N PHE A 49 4.95 0.03 -12.47
CA PHE A 49 4.18 -0.20 -11.24
C PHE A 49 4.20 -1.66 -10.78
N ALA A 50 4.05 -2.62 -11.69
CA ALA A 50 3.99 -4.03 -11.32
C ALA A 50 5.30 -4.55 -10.69
N PRO A 51 6.50 -4.37 -11.30
CA PRO A 51 7.75 -4.81 -10.68
C PRO A 51 8.08 -4.05 -9.39
N MET A 52 7.76 -2.76 -9.29
CA MET A 52 7.95 -1.98 -8.07
C MET A 52 7.12 -2.54 -6.91
N TRP A 53 5.82 -2.74 -7.12
CA TRP A 53 4.95 -3.29 -6.07
C TRP A 53 5.32 -4.72 -5.68
N THR A 54 5.70 -5.57 -6.64
CA THR A 54 6.18 -6.93 -6.34
C THR A 54 7.43 -6.92 -5.46
N SER A 55 8.39 -6.05 -5.78
CA SER A 55 9.61 -5.89 -4.98
C SER A 55 9.30 -5.38 -3.57
N ILE A 56 8.42 -4.39 -3.45
CA ILE A 56 8.00 -3.80 -2.17
C ILE A 56 7.25 -4.84 -1.32
N TYR A 57 6.28 -5.55 -1.89
CA TYR A 57 5.54 -6.58 -1.16
C TYR A 57 6.45 -7.71 -0.68
N SER A 58 7.39 -8.13 -1.51
CA SER A 58 8.37 -9.15 -1.12
C SER A 58 9.29 -8.68 0.00
N SER A 59 9.79 -7.45 -0.10
CA SER A 59 10.63 -6.81 0.93
C SER A 59 9.92 -6.69 2.27
N MET A 60 8.69 -6.14 2.28
CA MET A 60 7.95 -5.95 3.53
C MET A 60 7.51 -7.28 4.14
N GLY A 61 7.18 -8.27 3.31
CA GLY A 61 6.88 -9.63 3.77
C GLY A 61 8.09 -10.27 4.46
N TYR A 62 9.26 -10.17 3.84
CA TYR A 62 10.50 -10.65 4.47
C TYR A 62 10.84 -9.89 5.76
N ALA A 63 10.66 -8.57 5.77
CA ALA A 63 10.86 -7.76 6.96
C ALA A 63 9.95 -8.19 8.13
N SER A 64 8.68 -8.52 7.84
CA SER A 64 7.73 -9.00 8.86
C SER A 64 8.15 -10.35 9.44
N TYR A 65 8.70 -11.24 8.61
CA TYR A 65 9.28 -12.51 9.06
C TYR A 65 10.47 -12.29 10.00
N LEU A 66 11.38 -11.37 9.68
CA LEU A 66 12.55 -11.06 10.52
C LEU A 66 12.11 -10.60 11.92
N VAL A 67 11.13 -9.68 11.98
CA VAL A 67 10.59 -9.19 13.26
C VAL A 67 9.93 -10.32 14.04
N TRP A 68 9.08 -11.12 13.42
CA TRP A 68 8.43 -12.27 14.05
C TRP A 68 9.47 -13.28 14.60
N ARG A 69 10.47 -13.62 13.80
CA ARG A 69 11.56 -14.54 14.19
C ARG A 69 12.35 -14.02 15.39
N ASP A 70 12.77 -12.76 15.35
CA ASP A 70 13.63 -12.16 16.36
C ASP A 70 12.90 -11.90 17.69
N CYS A 71 11.56 -11.90 17.66
CA CYS A 71 10.70 -11.90 18.84
C CYS A 71 10.28 -13.31 19.30
N GLY A 72 11.04 -14.34 18.94
CA GLY A 72 10.81 -15.71 19.39
C GLY A 72 9.67 -16.46 18.68
N GLY A 73 9.25 -16.00 17.51
CA GLY A 73 8.21 -16.66 16.70
C GLY A 73 6.80 -16.51 17.27
N THR A 74 6.52 -15.44 18.01
CA THR A 74 5.22 -15.15 18.62
C THR A 74 4.61 -13.87 18.08
N PHE A 75 3.31 -13.65 18.32
CA PHE A 75 2.60 -12.41 18.00
C PHE A 75 2.32 -11.56 19.25
N THR A 76 2.96 -11.90 20.36
CA THR A 76 2.80 -11.25 21.67
C THR A 76 4.10 -10.55 22.08
N GLY A 77 4.10 -9.88 23.22
CA GLY A 77 5.28 -9.18 23.72
C GLY A 77 5.76 -8.10 22.75
N ASP A 78 7.07 -8.08 22.49
CA ASP A 78 7.72 -7.06 21.65
C ASP A 78 7.32 -7.15 20.16
N ALA A 79 6.82 -8.30 19.69
CA ALA A 79 6.29 -8.45 18.35
C ALA A 79 4.92 -7.79 18.15
N LYS A 80 4.14 -7.62 19.21
CA LYS A 80 2.73 -7.25 19.14
C LYS A 80 2.50 -5.97 18.34
N TRP A 81 3.06 -4.87 18.79
CA TRP A 81 2.82 -3.58 18.14
C TRP A 81 3.44 -3.45 16.75
N PRO A 82 4.68 -3.91 16.51
CA PRO A 82 5.24 -3.95 15.17
C PRO A 82 4.36 -4.72 14.19
N LEU A 83 3.89 -5.93 14.54
CA LEU A 83 3.09 -6.76 13.64
C LEU A 83 1.64 -6.29 13.49
N ILE A 84 1.03 -5.69 14.52
CA ILE A 84 -0.27 -5.02 14.38
C ILE A 84 -0.16 -3.85 13.40
N THR A 85 0.85 -3.00 13.55
CA THR A 85 1.08 -1.86 12.65
C THR A 85 1.35 -2.33 11.22
N TYR A 86 2.08 -3.45 11.07
CA TYR A 86 2.28 -4.09 9.77
C TYR A 86 0.96 -4.56 9.14
N GLY A 87 0.10 -5.24 9.89
CA GLY A 87 -1.22 -5.66 9.42
C GLY A 87 -2.10 -4.48 9.03
N THR A 88 -2.09 -3.42 9.83
CA THR A 88 -2.86 -2.20 9.57
C THR A 88 -2.40 -1.51 8.27
N GLN A 89 -1.09 -1.29 8.10
CA GLN A 89 -0.58 -0.68 6.85
C GLN A 89 -0.84 -1.55 5.63
N LEU A 90 -0.78 -2.88 5.78
CA LEU A 90 -1.06 -3.80 4.69
C LEU A 90 -2.54 -3.77 4.28
N ALA A 91 -3.45 -3.67 5.25
CA ALA A 91 -4.88 -3.51 5.00
C ALA A 91 -5.20 -2.21 4.25
N LEU A 92 -4.61 -1.08 4.67
CA LEU A 92 -4.71 0.20 3.95
C LEU A 92 -4.15 0.08 2.53
N ASN A 93 -2.98 -0.54 2.38
CA ASN A 93 -2.36 -0.73 1.07
C ASN A 93 -3.27 -1.51 0.10
N TRP A 94 -3.91 -2.57 0.58
CA TRP A 94 -4.87 -3.34 -0.22
C TRP A 94 -6.18 -2.59 -0.47
N ALA A 95 -6.62 -1.74 0.46
CA ALA A 95 -7.84 -0.95 0.35
C ALA A 95 -7.71 0.17 -0.70
N TRP A 96 -6.50 0.70 -0.92
CA TRP A 96 -6.30 1.77 -1.88
C TRP A 96 -6.82 1.45 -3.29
N THR A 97 -6.53 0.26 -3.78
CA THR A 97 -6.92 -0.15 -5.14
C THR A 97 -8.44 -0.19 -5.34
N PRO A 98 -9.26 -0.84 -4.52
CA PRO A 98 -10.71 -0.77 -4.65
C PRO A 98 -11.27 0.64 -4.42
N ILE A 99 -10.69 1.46 -3.55
CA ILE A 99 -11.14 2.84 -3.35
C ILE A 99 -10.86 3.68 -4.60
N PHE A 100 -9.62 3.66 -5.09
CA PHE A 100 -9.22 4.50 -6.22
C PHE A 100 -9.78 3.99 -7.54
N PHE A 101 -9.55 2.73 -7.88
CA PHE A 101 -9.97 2.14 -9.16
C PHE A 101 -11.38 1.56 -9.13
N GLY A 102 -11.80 0.88 -8.06
CA GLY A 102 -13.11 0.25 -7.98
C GLY A 102 -14.24 1.26 -7.84
N ASN A 103 -14.07 2.22 -6.96
CA ASN A 103 -15.08 3.26 -6.68
C ASN A 103 -14.83 4.56 -7.44
N HIS A 104 -13.77 4.64 -8.27
CA HIS A 104 -13.35 5.85 -8.98
C HIS A 104 -13.18 7.07 -8.05
N ASN A 105 -12.82 6.83 -6.79
CA ASN A 105 -12.75 7.87 -5.76
C ASN A 105 -11.30 8.35 -5.56
N ILE A 106 -10.91 9.36 -6.34
CA ILE A 106 -9.55 9.94 -6.29
C ILE A 106 -9.27 10.58 -4.91
N LYS A 107 -10.25 11.25 -4.31
CA LYS A 107 -10.12 11.88 -2.99
C LYS A 107 -9.99 10.84 -1.88
N GLY A 108 -10.82 9.80 -1.91
CA GLY A 108 -10.73 8.68 -0.98
C GLY A 108 -9.39 7.96 -1.07
N GLY A 109 -8.90 7.70 -2.29
CA GLY A 109 -7.57 7.16 -2.53
C GLY A 109 -6.45 8.05 -1.97
N LEU A 110 -6.59 9.37 -2.06
CA LEU A 110 -5.61 10.31 -1.49
C LEU A 110 -5.59 10.26 0.04
N ILE A 111 -6.74 10.19 0.69
CA ILE A 111 -6.84 10.08 2.15
C ILE A 111 -6.23 8.75 2.61
N ASP A 112 -6.59 7.67 1.95
CA ASP A 112 -6.08 6.33 2.26
C ASP A 112 -4.55 6.24 2.12
N ILE A 113 -3.99 6.71 0.99
CA ILE A 113 -2.54 6.64 0.76
C ILE A 113 -1.75 7.54 1.72
N ALA A 114 -2.31 8.65 2.17
CA ALA A 114 -1.69 9.50 3.20
C ALA A 114 -1.66 8.79 4.56
N ALA A 115 -2.76 8.15 4.96
CA ALA A 115 -2.84 7.32 6.15
C ALA A 115 -1.89 6.11 6.06
N LEU A 116 -1.85 5.46 4.90
CA LEU A 116 -0.95 4.36 4.60
C LEU A 116 0.52 4.79 4.74
N THR A 117 0.91 5.91 4.16
CA THR A 117 2.30 6.42 4.22
C THR A 117 2.72 6.68 5.66
N THR A 118 1.83 7.27 6.47
CA THR A 118 2.08 7.52 7.89
C THR A 118 2.23 6.21 8.67
N THR A 119 1.32 5.26 8.45
CA THR A 119 1.34 3.97 9.15
C THR A 119 2.53 3.11 8.73
N ALA A 120 2.90 3.11 7.45
CA ALA A 120 4.08 2.40 6.95
C ALA A 120 5.38 3.00 7.53
N THR A 121 5.46 4.33 7.68
CA THR A 121 6.59 4.98 8.33
C THR A 121 6.71 4.56 9.79
N LEU A 122 5.60 4.57 10.54
CA LEU A 122 5.59 4.07 11.91
C LEU A 122 5.99 2.60 11.97
N CYS A 123 5.50 1.76 11.06
CA CYS A 123 5.86 0.35 10.97
C CYS A 123 7.37 0.17 10.76
N GLY A 124 7.96 0.92 9.83
CA GLY A 124 9.40 0.89 9.57
C GLY A 124 10.24 1.26 10.81
N VAL A 125 9.81 2.27 11.57
CA VAL A 125 10.47 2.66 12.84
C VAL A 125 10.35 1.56 13.89
N LEU A 126 9.17 0.96 14.06
CA LEU A 126 8.96 -0.13 15.01
C LEU A 126 9.76 -1.38 14.60
N PHE A 127 9.80 -1.70 13.32
CA PHE A 127 10.60 -2.80 12.79
C PHE A 127 12.10 -2.57 13.03
N TYR A 128 12.59 -1.35 12.82
CA TYR A 128 13.99 -1.00 13.05
C TYR A 128 14.41 -1.20 14.51
N ARG A 129 13.51 -0.96 15.46
CA ARG A 129 13.77 -1.17 16.89
C ARG A 129 13.97 -2.65 17.26
N VAL A 130 13.28 -3.55 16.54
CA VAL A 130 13.40 -5.00 16.74
C VAL A 130 14.57 -5.57 15.91
N ASN A 131 14.58 -5.24 14.62
CA ASN A 131 15.59 -5.72 13.67
C ASN A 131 15.94 -4.59 12.69
N LYS A 132 17.20 -4.14 12.70
CA LYS A 132 17.66 -3.01 11.88
C LYS A 132 17.45 -3.28 10.38
N ILE A 133 17.71 -4.50 9.92
CA ILE A 133 17.52 -4.89 8.50
C ILE A 133 16.05 -4.80 8.12
N ALA A 134 15.15 -5.30 8.98
CA ALA A 134 13.71 -5.22 8.75
C ALA A 134 13.23 -3.76 8.60
N GLY A 135 13.71 -2.85 9.44
CA GLY A 135 13.40 -1.44 9.33
C GLY A 135 13.96 -0.79 8.06
N LEU A 136 15.22 -1.10 7.70
CA LEU A 136 15.85 -0.57 6.49
C LEU A 136 15.14 -1.01 5.21
N LEU A 137 14.55 -2.21 5.18
CA LEU A 137 13.75 -2.72 4.06
C LEU A 137 12.46 -1.89 3.81
N PHE A 138 12.02 -1.08 4.79
CA PHE A 138 10.90 -0.16 4.62
C PHE A 138 11.28 1.16 3.94
N ILE A 139 12.56 1.53 3.89
CA ILE A 139 13.00 2.82 3.30
C ILE A 139 12.55 2.97 1.84
N PRO A 140 12.84 2.02 0.92
CA PRO A 140 12.39 2.14 -0.46
C PRO A 140 10.87 2.14 -0.59
N TYR A 141 10.16 1.43 0.28
CA TYR A 141 8.70 1.44 0.33
C TYR A 141 8.14 2.81 0.74
N ILE A 142 8.67 3.41 1.80
CA ILE A 142 8.24 4.75 2.27
C ILE A 142 8.53 5.80 1.20
N ALA A 143 9.68 5.73 0.53
CA ALA A 143 10.01 6.62 -0.58
C ALA A 143 9.01 6.48 -1.72
N TRP A 144 8.65 5.24 -2.09
CA TRP A 144 7.64 4.98 -3.13
C TRP A 144 6.25 5.47 -2.73
N LEU A 145 5.82 5.27 -1.49
CA LEU A 145 4.55 5.76 -0.98
C LEU A 145 4.48 7.30 -0.94
N SER A 146 5.57 7.96 -0.56
CA SER A 146 5.65 9.42 -0.57
C SER A 146 5.50 9.96 -1.98
N PHE A 147 6.16 9.34 -2.96
CA PHE A 147 6.00 9.65 -4.37
C PHE A 147 4.56 9.37 -4.86
N ALA A 148 4.00 8.22 -4.52
CA ALA A 148 2.63 7.84 -4.91
C ALA A 148 1.57 8.76 -4.29
N THR A 149 1.78 9.24 -3.06
CA THR A 149 0.93 10.24 -2.41
C THR A 149 0.96 11.56 -3.16
N MET A 150 2.15 12.03 -3.55
CA MET A 150 2.31 13.23 -4.37
C MET A 150 1.64 13.07 -5.75
N LEU A 151 1.79 11.90 -6.37
CA LEU A 151 1.15 11.59 -7.65
C LEU A 151 -0.38 11.60 -7.53
N ASN A 152 -0.94 10.93 -6.51
CA ASN A 152 -2.38 10.91 -6.25
C ASN A 152 -2.93 12.33 -5.96
N TYR A 153 -2.19 13.14 -5.20
CA TYR A 153 -2.54 14.54 -4.96
C TYR A 153 -2.58 15.34 -6.25
N SER A 154 -1.62 15.16 -7.15
CA SER A 154 -1.59 15.86 -8.43
C SER A 154 -2.75 15.42 -9.35
N VAL A 155 -3.05 14.13 -9.39
CA VAL A 155 -4.22 13.61 -10.10
C VAL A 155 -5.50 14.23 -9.53
N TYR A 156 -5.64 14.30 -8.20
CA TYR A 156 -6.79 14.96 -7.55
C TYR A 156 -6.92 16.43 -7.91
N LYS A 157 -5.81 17.15 -8.05
CA LYS A 157 -5.81 18.57 -8.46
C LYS A 157 -6.20 18.77 -9.92
N LEU A 158 -5.71 17.91 -10.79
CA LEU A 158 -5.88 18.01 -12.26
C LEU A 158 -7.27 17.55 -12.74
N ASN A 159 -8.07 16.88 -11.89
CA ASN A 159 -9.38 16.35 -12.25
C ASN A 159 -10.51 16.91 -11.35
N PRO A 160 -10.88 18.19 -11.52
CA PRO A 160 -11.90 18.85 -10.67
C PRO A 160 -13.32 18.31 -10.87
N GLU A 161 -13.65 17.74 -12.02
CA GLU A 161 -14.98 17.16 -12.31
C GLU A 161 -15.26 15.91 -11.46
N ASP A 162 -14.26 15.09 -11.23
CA ASP A 162 -14.37 13.96 -10.28
C ASP A 162 -14.58 14.42 -8.84
N LYS A 163 -14.15 15.65 -8.49
CA LYS A 163 -14.45 16.25 -7.19
C LYS A 163 -15.92 16.59 -7.03
N GLN A 164 -16.58 17.06 -8.09
CA GLN A 164 -18.00 17.39 -8.08
C GLN A 164 -18.86 16.14 -7.99
N ALA A 165 -18.52 15.08 -8.74
CA ALA A 165 -19.20 13.80 -8.68
C ALA A 165 -19.11 13.15 -7.28
N THR A 166 -17.92 13.16 -6.66
CA THR A 166 -17.72 12.66 -5.30
C THR A 166 -18.51 13.45 -4.27
N LYS A 167 -18.56 14.79 -4.39
CA LYS A 167 -19.31 15.65 -3.49
C LYS A 167 -20.81 15.43 -3.61
N ALA A 168 -21.34 15.29 -4.82
CA ALA A 168 -22.76 15.00 -5.05
C ALA A 168 -23.19 13.68 -4.40
N VAL A 169 -22.35 12.64 -4.48
CA VAL A 169 -22.62 11.35 -3.83
C VAL A 169 -22.55 11.44 -2.30
N GLU A 170 -21.63 12.25 -1.74
CA GLU A 170 -21.53 12.48 -0.29
C GLU A 170 -22.76 13.24 0.24
N ASP A 171 -23.27 14.21 -0.51
CA ASP A 171 -24.44 15.04 -0.11
C ASP A 171 -25.74 14.20 -0.17
N THR A 172 -25.91 13.35 -1.18
CA THR A 172 -27.08 12.43 -1.30
C THR A 172 -27.12 11.35 -0.18
N LYS A 173 -26.00 11.04 0.44
CA LYS A 173 -25.96 10.09 1.56
C LYS A 173 -26.27 10.71 2.93
N LYS A 174 -26.36 12.02 3.00
CA LYS A 174 -26.66 12.78 4.24
C LYS A 174 -28.12 13.19 4.35
N GLU A 175 -28.90 13.02 3.30
CA GLU A 175 -30.35 13.15 3.24
C GLU A 175 -31.01 11.78 3.48
#